data_f04a58454ad8e085f2582e8d5457690a
#
_entry.id   f04a58454ad8e085f2582e8d5457690a
#
_cell.length_a   1.000
_cell.length_b   1.000
_cell.length_c   1.000
_cell.angle_alpha   90.00
_cell.angle_beta   90.00
_cell.angle_gamma   90.00
#
_symmetry.space_group_name_H-M   'P 1'
#
loop_
_entity.id
_entity.type
_entity.pdbx_description
1 polymer ?
#
loop_
_entity_poly.entity_id
_entity_poly.type
_entity_poly.pdbx_seq_one_letter_code
_entity_poly.pdbx_strand_id
1 'polypeptide(L)'
;MTTDRGMGGVNETQSAPDVGTLTPDDERRVEAARTSLAERDSILVAFSGGVDSAVVAAIAHDVLGDAAVACTAKSETLPSAELEDARRVATEIGIRHKIVNFSELENPDFVENDGDRCYHCRTMRLGRMYETAHELNITTVCDGTNASDPSEGHRPGLQAVEELSVHSPLREHGFEKDAVRRVADWYGLSVADKPSMACLSSRIPTGLAVTEDRLSRVEKAEAALRQWGFSQFRVRDHDGLARIEVASEELSEALDTDFVIAVRQRLTEIGFDHVTLDLHGYQTGSVSPGGETETDSGDGPVVEDVFETSYPSTE
;
A
#
# COMPACT_ATOMS: atom_id res chain seq x y z
N MET A 1 58.13 -31.42 -21.97
CA MET A 1 56.72 -31.76 -21.74
C MET A 1 56.11 -30.63 -20.95
N THR A 2 55.59 -29.66 -21.65
CA THR A 2 54.97 -28.43 -21.13
C THR A 2 53.48 -28.56 -21.33
N THR A 3 52.73 -28.59 -20.26
CA THR A 3 51.25 -28.53 -20.25
C THR A 3 50.78 -27.11 -19.99
N ASP A 4 50.31 -26.51 -21.03
CA ASP A 4 49.54 -25.25 -21.07
C ASP A 4 48.18 -25.46 -20.42
N ARG A 5 47.82 -24.63 -19.45
CA ARG A 5 46.46 -24.52 -18.87
C ARG A 5 45.87 -23.19 -19.25
N GLY A 6 45.04 -23.22 -20.28
CA GLY A 6 44.20 -22.09 -20.65
C GLY A 6 43.25 -21.71 -19.53
N MET A 7 43.32 -20.42 -19.11
CA MET A 7 42.30 -19.75 -18.30
C MET A 7 41.19 -19.28 -19.23
N GLY A 8 40.05 -19.93 -19.18
CA GLY A 8 38.80 -19.44 -19.75
C GLY A 8 38.07 -18.59 -18.69
N GLY A 9 38.26 -17.29 -18.71
CA GLY A 9 37.41 -16.35 -17.97
C GLY A 9 36.12 -16.14 -18.75
N VAL A 10 34.99 -16.69 -18.26
CA VAL A 10 33.67 -16.33 -18.71
C VAL A 10 33.28 -15.09 -17.94
N ASN A 11 33.32 -13.94 -18.60
CA ASN A 11 32.74 -12.71 -18.12
C ASN A 11 31.23 -12.79 -18.34
N GLU A 12 30.47 -13.19 -17.34
CA GLU A 12 29.01 -13.03 -17.34
C GLU A 12 28.72 -11.53 -17.25
N THR A 13 28.49 -10.92 -18.41
CA THR A 13 27.82 -9.63 -18.50
C THR A 13 26.39 -9.84 -17.96
N GLN A 14 26.14 -9.40 -16.74
CA GLN A 14 24.78 -9.19 -16.25
C GLN A 14 24.10 -8.25 -17.25
N SER A 15 23.15 -8.78 -18.01
CA SER A 15 22.27 -7.98 -18.85
C SER A 15 21.53 -7.00 -17.95
N ALA A 16 21.55 -5.71 -18.33
CA ALA A 16 20.69 -4.70 -17.71
C ALA A 16 19.22 -5.20 -17.75
N PRO A 17 18.42 -4.91 -16.71
CA PRO A 17 17.02 -5.29 -16.72
C PRO A 17 16.34 -4.71 -17.97
N ASP A 18 15.43 -5.50 -18.54
CA ASP A 18 14.63 -5.08 -19.71
C ASP A 18 13.69 -3.97 -19.23
N VAL A 19 14.06 -2.72 -19.48
CA VAL A 19 13.33 -1.53 -19.01
C VAL A 19 12.12 -1.35 -19.92
N GLY A 20 10.93 -1.25 -19.34
CA GLY A 20 9.68 -1.06 -20.07
C GLY A 20 9.72 0.13 -21.03
N THR A 21 8.97 0.05 -22.13
CA THR A 21 8.89 1.13 -23.13
C THR A 21 7.69 2.02 -22.82
N LEU A 22 7.91 3.33 -22.68
CA LEU A 22 6.83 4.31 -22.50
C LEU A 22 6.00 4.45 -23.79
N THR A 23 4.70 4.68 -23.62
CA THR A 23 3.87 5.15 -24.73
C THR A 23 4.17 6.63 -25.03
N PRO A 24 3.89 7.14 -26.25
CA PRO A 24 4.05 8.56 -26.55
C PRO A 24 3.25 9.49 -25.62
N ASP A 25 2.14 8.99 -25.06
CA ASP A 25 1.32 9.71 -24.08
C ASP A 25 2.01 9.76 -22.73
N ASP A 26 2.62 8.66 -22.30
CA ASP A 26 3.36 8.60 -21.04
C ASP A 26 4.62 9.48 -21.10
N GLU A 27 5.33 9.47 -22.25
CA GLU A 27 6.48 10.37 -22.46
C GLU A 27 6.09 11.84 -22.31
N ARG A 28 4.95 12.25 -22.90
CA ARG A 28 4.46 13.63 -22.77
C ARG A 28 4.09 13.98 -21.32
N ARG A 29 3.44 13.06 -20.59
CA ARG A 29 3.11 13.25 -19.17
C ARG A 29 4.36 13.39 -18.32
N VAL A 30 5.33 12.50 -18.52
CA VAL A 30 6.63 12.54 -17.81
C VAL A 30 7.33 13.86 -18.06
N GLU A 31 7.45 14.32 -19.32
CA GLU A 31 8.10 15.57 -19.66
C GLU A 31 7.37 16.79 -19.07
N ALA A 32 6.02 16.78 -19.05
CA ALA A 32 5.24 17.83 -18.42
C ALA A 32 5.46 17.88 -16.90
N ALA A 33 5.50 16.72 -16.24
CA ALA A 33 5.79 16.62 -14.80
C ALA A 33 7.23 17.06 -14.49
N ARG A 34 8.21 16.64 -15.30
CA ARG A 34 9.61 17.07 -15.20
C ARG A 34 9.74 18.60 -15.28
N THR A 35 9.10 19.21 -16.26
CA THR A 35 9.09 20.67 -16.45
C THR A 35 8.49 21.38 -15.24
N SER A 36 7.32 20.93 -14.77
CA SER A 36 6.64 21.50 -13.61
C SER A 36 7.46 21.39 -12.31
N LEU A 37 8.13 20.26 -12.10
CA LEU A 37 8.95 20.05 -10.91
C LEU A 37 10.29 20.80 -11.00
N ALA A 38 10.87 20.95 -12.20
CA ALA A 38 12.12 21.70 -12.42
C ALA A 38 11.98 23.22 -12.17
N GLU A 39 10.75 23.75 -12.19
CA GLU A 39 10.47 25.16 -11.83
C GLU A 39 10.57 25.42 -10.31
N ARG A 40 10.76 24.40 -9.49
CA ARG A 40 10.84 24.50 -8.04
C ARG A 40 12.30 24.49 -7.59
N ASP A 41 12.64 25.29 -6.59
CA ASP A 41 13.98 25.31 -6.03
C ASP A 41 14.33 24.03 -5.25
N SER A 42 13.33 23.47 -4.58
CA SER A 42 13.46 22.24 -3.78
C SER A 42 12.09 21.60 -3.49
N ILE A 43 12.09 20.27 -3.35
CA ILE A 43 10.87 19.50 -3.15
C ILE A 43 11.04 18.47 -2.03
N LEU A 44 10.01 18.38 -1.16
CA LEU A 44 9.82 17.25 -0.26
C LEU A 44 8.66 16.39 -0.78
N VAL A 45 8.93 15.13 -1.11
CA VAL A 45 7.92 14.17 -1.53
C VAL A 45 7.41 13.41 -0.33
N ALA A 46 6.09 13.47 -0.06
CA ALA A 46 5.41 12.60 0.91
C ALA A 46 5.48 11.16 0.41
N PHE A 47 6.43 10.40 0.93
CA PHE A 47 6.91 9.15 0.37
C PHE A 47 6.46 7.95 1.20
N SER A 48 5.60 7.12 0.63
CA SER A 48 5.11 5.88 1.26
C SER A 48 5.90 4.63 0.84
N GLY A 49 6.74 4.72 -0.20
CA GLY A 49 7.35 3.54 -0.82
C GLY A 49 6.40 2.76 -1.75
N GLY A 50 5.18 3.23 -1.95
CA GLY A 50 4.25 2.71 -2.97
C GLY A 50 4.56 3.31 -4.34
N VAL A 51 4.04 2.68 -5.41
CA VAL A 51 4.36 2.99 -6.80
C VAL A 51 4.15 4.47 -7.16
N ASP A 52 3.05 5.10 -6.70
CA ASP A 52 2.73 6.49 -7.05
C ASP A 52 3.75 7.45 -6.46
N SER A 53 4.02 7.37 -5.16
CA SER A 53 5.02 8.22 -4.50
C SER A 53 6.43 7.95 -4.99
N ALA A 54 6.72 6.72 -5.44
CA ALA A 54 8.01 6.36 -6.00
C ALA A 54 8.24 7.01 -7.37
N VAL A 55 7.22 7.06 -8.23
CA VAL A 55 7.31 7.78 -9.51
C VAL A 55 7.50 9.28 -9.31
N VAL A 56 6.75 9.91 -8.37
CA VAL A 56 6.99 11.33 -8.05
C VAL A 56 8.40 11.56 -7.55
N ALA A 57 8.90 10.70 -6.65
CA ALA A 57 10.26 10.80 -6.11
C ALA A 57 11.34 10.61 -7.19
N ALA A 58 11.13 9.66 -8.11
CA ALA A 58 12.06 9.42 -9.22
C ALA A 58 12.13 10.61 -10.18
N ILE A 59 10.97 11.16 -10.60
CA ILE A 59 10.92 12.35 -11.46
C ILE A 59 11.55 13.56 -10.75
N ALA A 60 11.22 13.79 -9.46
CA ALA A 60 11.77 14.90 -8.69
C ALA A 60 13.30 14.79 -8.54
N HIS A 61 13.82 13.59 -8.25
CA HIS A 61 15.25 13.36 -8.14
C HIS A 61 15.99 13.54 -9.47
N ASP A 62 15.37 13.09 -10.55
CA ASP A 62 15.93 13.20 -11.91
C ASP A 62 16.11 14.68 -12.35
N VAL A 63 15.24 15.58 -11.94
CA VAL A 63 15.31 17.00 -12.33
C VAL A 63 15.98 17.90 -11.31
N LEU A 64 15.96 17.56 -10.02
CA LEU A 64 16.47 18.41 -8.94
C LEU A 64 17.67 17.81 -8.16
N GLY A 65 18.00 16.53 -8.39
CA GLY A 65 19.08 15.86 -7.68
C GLY A 65 18.90 15.95 -6.16
N ASP A 66 19.91 16.44 -5.46
CA ASP A 66 19.95 16.56 -3.99
C ASP A 66 18.95 17.57 -3.40
N ALA A 67 18.34 18.44 -4.23
CA ALA A 67 17.27 19.34 -3.80
C ALA A 67 15.90 18.65 -3.67
N ALA A 68 15.78 17.41 -4.15
CA ALA A 68 14.63 16.55 -3.90
C ALA A 68 14.86 15.65 -2.67
N VAL A 69 13.89 15.56 -1.79
CA VAL A 69 13.93 14.74 -0.57
C VAL A 69 12.67 13.90 -0.46
N ALA A 70 12.81 12.59 -0.36
CA ALA A 70 11.72 11.70 0.02
C ALA A 70 11.54 11.73 1.54
N CYS A 71 10.31 11.85 2.04
CA CYS A 71 10.03 11.85 3.47
C CYS A 71 8.93 10.86 3.81
N THR A 72 9.25 9.88 4.66
CA THR A 72 8.29 8.90 5.17
C THR A 72 7.89 9.23 6.59
N ALA A 73 6.59 9.42 6.81
CA ALA A 73 6.01 9.57 8.14
C ALA A 73 5.77 8.18 8.75
N LYS A 74 6.54 7.84 9.77
CA LYS A 74 6.43 6.58 10.52
C LYS A 74 5.49 6.76 11.70
N SER A 75 4.47 5.92 11.75
CA SER A 75 3.51 5.85 12.85
C SER A 75 3.08 4.41 13.10
N GLU A 76 2.23 4.19 14.09
CA GLU A 76 1.68 2.88 14.46
C GLU A 76 0.81 2.27 13.36
N THR A 77 0.30 3.09 12.44
CA THR A 77 -0.54 2.63 11.33
C THR A 77 0.22 2.19 10.09
N LEU A 78 1.54 2.47 10.04
CA LEU A 78 2.41 2.08 8.94
C LEU A 78 3.01 0.69 9.22
N PRO A 79 2.70 -0.35 8.42
CA PRO A 79 3.32 -1.66 8.56
C PRO A 79 4.85 -1.57 8.48
N SER A 80 5.55 -2.34 9.31
CA SER A 80 7.03 -2.36 9.32
C SER A 80 7.60 -2.76 7.96
N ALA A 81 6.95 -3.69 7.25
CA ALA A 81 7.34 -4.10 5.90
C ALA A 81 7.26 -2.93 4.88
N GLU A 82 6.24 -2.07 5.00
CA GLU A 82 6.10 -0.90 4.13
C GLU A 82 7.21 0.14 4.38
N LEU A 83 7.64 0.29 5.64
CA LEU A 83 8.77 1.15 5.96
C LEU A 83 10.10 0.62 5.38
N GLU A 84 10.30 -0.70 5.40
CA GLU A 84 11.46 -1.35 4.79
C GLU A 84 11.45 -1.19 3.27
N ASP A 85 10.29 -1.37 2.64
CA ASP A 85 10.10 -1.11 1.21
C ASP A 85 10.40 0.35 0.86
N ALA A 86 9.90 1.31 1.65
CA ALA A 86 10.20 2.72 1.43
C ALA A 86 11.71 3.00 1.46
N ARG A 87 12.45 2.40 2.39
CA ARG A 87 13.93 2.54 2.43
C ARG A 87 14.60 1.95 1.21
N ARG A 88 14.16 0.75 0.79
CA ARG A 88 14.71 0.06 -0.37
C ARG A 88 14.46 0.87 -1.65
N VAL A 89 13.23 1.30 -1.88
CA VAL A 89 12.84 2.06 -3.08
C VAL A 89 13.52 3.43 -3.11
N ALA A 90 13.66 4.13 -1.99
CA ALA A 90 14.42 5.37 -1.93
C ALA A 90 15.90 5.16 -2.31
N THR A 91 16.48 4.01 -1.94
CA THR A 91 17.85 3.63 -2.33
C THR A 91 17.94 3.30 -3.82
N GLU A 92 16.95 2.60 -4.39
CA GLU A 92 16.85 2.31 -5.82
C GLU A 92 16.82 3.60 -6.66
N ILE A 93 16.03 4.59 -6.22
CA ILE A 93 15.93 5.91 -6.86
C ILE A 93 17.24 6.72 -6.69
N GLY A 94 17.97 6.50 -5.60
CA GLY A 94 19.12 7.33 -5.22
C GLY A 94 18.74 8.63 -4.51
N ILE A 95 17.47 8.82 -4.15
CA ILE A 95 16.98 10.04 -3.52
C ILE A 95 17.30 10.07 -2.02
N ARG A 96 17.64 11.26 -1.50
CA ARG A 96 17.80 11.45 -0.06
C ARG A 96 16.50 11.13 0.68
N HIS A 97 16.54 10.19 1.64
CA HIS A 97 15.37 9.74 2.37
C HIS A 97 15.41 10.14 3.83
N LYS A 98 14.39 10.86 4.30
CA LYS A 98 14.15 11.21 5.70
C LYS A 98 12.96 10.45 6.25
N ILE A 99 13.12 9.87 7.43
CA ILE A 99 12.02 9.24 8.18
C ILE A 99 11.73 10.12 9.38
N VAL A 100 10.46 10.47 9.56
CA VAL A 100 9.97 11.28 10.68
C VAL A 100 8.94 10.49 11.48
N ASN A 101 9.03 10.56 12.79
CA ASN A 101 8.06 9.90 13.66
C ASN A 101 6.92 10.87 14.00
N PHE A 102 5.73 10.31 14.08
CA PHE A 102 4.55 10.98 14.64
C PHE A 102 3.55 9.89 15.07
N SER A 103 2.49 10.23 15.76
CA SER A 103 1.45 9.28 16.17
C SER A 103 0.08 9.84 15.84
N GLU A 104 -0.70 9.11 15.03
CA GLU A 104 -2.11 9.43 14.82
C GLU A 104 -2.95 9.18 16.08
N LEU A 105 -2.46 8.33 17.00
CA LEU A 105 -3.15 8.01 18.27
C LEU A 105 -3.17 9.18 19.25
N GLU A 106 -2.40 10.24 19.01
CA GLU A 106 -2.47 11.50 19.76
C GLU A 106 -3.72 12.33 19.40
N ASN A 107 -4.39 12.02 18.28
CA ASN A 107 -5.60 12.70 17.85
C ASN A 107 -6.86 11.89 18.24
N PRO A 108 -7.71 12.40 19.17
CA PRO A 108 -8.93 11.71 19.57
C PRO A 108 -9.89 11.42 18.42
N ASP A 109 -10.03 12.33 17.44
CA ASP A 109 -10.93 12.16 16.30
C ASP A 109 -10.46 11.01 15.38
N PHE A 110 -9.15 10.83 15.26
CA PHE A 110 -8.61 9.64 14.57
C PHE A 110 -8.87 8.34 15.36
N VAL A 111 -8.68 8.38 16.68
CA VAL A 111 -8.87 7.23 17.58
C VAL A 111 -10.32 6.77 17.60
N GLU A 112 -11.29 7.69 17.57
CA GLU A 112 -12.73 7.39 17.54
C GLU A 112 -13.12 6.55 16.32
N ASN A 113 -12.37 6.66 15.22
CA ASN A 113 -12.50 5.82 14.04
C ASN A 113 -13.87 5.91 13.38
N ASP A 114 -14.36 7.09 13.18
CA ASP A 114 -15.55 7.37 12.40
C ASP A 114 -15.27 7.47 10.88
N GLY A 115 -16.25 7.95 10.11
CA GLY A 115 -16.17 8.07 8.65
C GLY A 115 -15.03 8.99 8.16
N ASP A 116 -14.55 9.91 9.01
CA ASP A 116 -13.56 10.95 8.67
C ASP A 116 -12.13 10.60 9.12
N ARG A 117 -11.91 9.39 9.66
CA ARG A 117 -10.58 8.93 10.09
C ARG A 117 -9.47 9.22 9.07
N CYS A 118 -9.74 8.99 7.77
CA CYS A 118 -8.76 9.19 6.70
C CYS A 118 -8.40 10.67 6.51
N TYR A 119 -9.33 11.59 6.76
CA TYR A 119 -9.06 13.02 6.76
C TYR A 119 -8.09 13.39 7.87
N HIS A 120 -8.38 12.99 9.11
CA HIS A 120 -7.53 13.26 10.28
C HIS A 120 -6.12 12.69 10.09
N CYS A 121 -6.01 11.43 9.66
CA CYS A 121 -4.72 10.81 9.35
C CYS A 121 -3.93 11.60 8.30
N ARG A 122 -4.59 11.97 7.17
CA ARG A 122 -3.92 12.66 6.07
C ARG A 122 -3.46 14.05 6.48
N THR A 123 -4.31 14.80 7.20
CA THR A 123 -4.00 16.14 7.71
C THR A 123 -2.78 16.11 8.64
N MET A 124 -2.73 15.19 9.59
CA MET A 124 -1.60 15.04 10.51
C MET A 124 -0.31 14.68 9.76
N ARG A 125 -0.37 13.72 8.84
CA ARG A 125 0.80 13.32 8.04
C ARG A 125 1.34 14.46 7.19
N LEU A 126 0.47 15.17 6.49
CA LEU A 126 0.87 16.31 5.68
C LEU A 126 1.38 17.47 6.52
N GLY A 127 0.75 17.76 7.67
CA GLY A 127 1.27 18.72 8.65
C GLY A 127 2.71 18.40 9.05
N ARG A 128 3.00 17.12 9.35
CA ARG A 128 4.36 16.68 9.67
C ARG A 128 5.33 16.80 8.49
N MET A 129 4.85 16.64 7.23
CA MET A 129 5.65 16.89 6.03
C MET A 129 6.01 18.35 5.88
N TYR A 130 5.06 19.27 6.11
CA TYR A 130 5.31 20.72 6.07
C TYR A 130 6.29 21.20 7.15
N GLU A 131 6.14 20.70 8.39
CA GLU A 131 7.13 20.98 9.46
C GLU A 131 8.54 20.52 9.03
N THR A 132 8.63 19.31 8.48
CA THR A 132 9.91 18.76 8.02
C THR A 132 10.47 19.53 6.83
N ALA A 133 9.63 19.95 5.89
CA ALA A 133 10.05 20.79 4.78
C ALA A 133 10.60 22.14 5.28
N HIS A 134 9.92 22.77 6.24
CA HIS A 134 10.38 23.99 6.88
C HIS A 134 11.74 23.81 7.59
N GLU A 135 11.92 22.71 8.36
CA GLU A 135 13.21 22.39 9.01
C GLU A 135 14.36 22.24 8.00
N LEU A 136 14.05 21.80 6.78
CA LEU A 136 15.03 21.57 5.71
C LEU A 136 15.15 22.75 4.75
N ASN A 137 14.43 23.85 4.97
CA ASN A 137 14.31 24.99 4.06
C ASN A 137 13.80 24.59 2.66
N ILE A 138 12.91 23.61 2.59
CA ILE A 138 12.23 23.17 1.37
C ILE A 138 10.89 23.90 1.26
N THR A 139 10.59 24.43 0.08
CA THR A 139 9.42 25.29 -0.15
C THR A 139 8.21 24.57 -0.70
N THR A 140 8.39 23.40 -1.32
CA THR A 140 7.31 22.65 -1.99
C THR A 140 7.17 21.27 -1.40
N VAL A 141 5.92 20.89 -1.03
CA VAL A 141 5.56 19.52 -0.64
C VAL A 141 4.74 18.91 -1.76
N CYS A 142 5.15 17.71 -2.20
CA CYS A 142 4.45 16.92 -3.22
C CYS A 142 3.93 15.61 -2.63
N ASP A 143 2.87 15.06 -3.24
CA ASP A 143 2.37 13.74 -2.91
C ASP A 143 2.18 12.86 -4.17
N GLY A 144 1.82 11.59 -3.96
CA GLY A 144 1.59 10.60 -5.01
C GLY A 144 0.13 10.47 -5.45
N THR A 145 -0.73 11.46 -5.20
CA THR A 145 -2.11 11.43 -5.69
C THR A 145 -2.11 11.42 -7.22
N ASN A 146 -2.82 10.46 -7.83
CA ASN A 146 -2.87 10.25 -9.28
C ASN A 146 -4.26 10.55 -9.87
N ALA A 147 -4.40 10.52 -11.21
CA ALA A 147 -5.64 10.87 -11.90
C ALA A 147 -6.76 9.80 -11.78
N SER A 148 -6.41 8.56 -11.42
CA SER A 148 -7.40 7.50 -11.13
C SER A 148 -7.98 7.62 -9.71
N ASP A 149 -7.39 8.44 -8.83
CA ASP A 149 -7.96 8.67 -7.51
C ASP A 149 -9.27 9.47 -7.68
N PRO A 150 -10.43 8.90 -7.28
CA PRO A 150 -11.72 9.52 -7.57
C PRO A 150 -11.81 10.93 -6.98
N SER A 151 -12.26 11.88 -7.80
CA SER A 151 -12.52 13.26 -7.38
C SER A 151 -13.93 13.45 -6.83
N GLU A 152 -14.83 12.48 -7.03
CA GLU A 152 -16.23 12.53 -6.59
C GLU A 152 -16.52 11.52 -5.48
N GLY A 153 -17.46 11.87 -4.60
CA GLY A 153 -17.86 11.07 -3.46
C GLY A 153 -17.15 11.45 -2.15
N HIS A 154 -17.43 10.70 -1.08
CA HIS A 154 -16.82 10.92 0.24
C HIS A 154 -15.36 10.45 0.25
N ARG A 155 -14.42 11.38 0.07
CA ARG A 155 -12.97 11.14 0.03
C ARG A 155 -12.23 12.06 1.00
N PRO A 156 -12.40 11.84 2.30
CA PRO A 156 -11.86 12.74 3.33
C PRO A 156 -10.35 12.94 3.23
N GLY A 157 -9.60 11.94 2.80
CA GLY A 157 -8.15 12.07 2.62
C GLY A 157 -7.74 13.02 1.47
N LEU A 158 -8.52 13.11 0.37
CA LEU A 158 -8.24 14.04 -0.72
C LEU A 158 -8.60 15.48 -0.35
N GLN A 159 -9.64 15.68 0.45
CA GLN A 159 -9.99 16.99 1.01
C GLN A 159 -8.79 17.60 1.77
N ALA A 160 -8.11 16.82 2.59
CA ALA A 160 -6.91 17.27 3.30
C ALA A 160 -5.78 17.72 2.36
N VAL A 161 -5.60 17.03 1.21
CA VAL A 161 -4.60 17.40 0.18
C VAL A 161 -4.92 18.76 -0.42
N GLU A 162 -6.20 19.02 -0.74
CA GLU A 162 -6.66 20.27 -1.33
C GLU A 162 -6.56 21.44 -0.33
N GLU A 163 -7.02 21.25 0.90
CA GLU A 163 -6.97 22.27 1.96
C GLU A 163 -5.55 22.69 2.31
N LEU A 164 -4.60 21.77 2.28
CA LEU A 164 -3.20 22.03 2.58
C LEU A 164 -2.37 22.44 1.36
N SER A 165 -3.01 22.58 0.20
CA SER A 165 -2.34 22.99 -1.05
C SER A 165 -1.10 22.14 -1.40
N VAL A 166 -1.18 20.83 -1.21
CA VAL A 166 -0.13 19.88 -1.60
C VAL A 166 -0.09 19.76 -3.12
N HIS A 167 1.10 19.80 -3.68
CA HIS A 167 1.29 19.62 -5.12
C HIS A 167 1.22 18.14 -5.49
N SER A 168 0.34 17.78 -6.42
CA SER A 168 0.10 16.39 -6.86
C SER A 168 0.47 16.21 -8.34
N PRO A 169 1.75 16.06 -8.68
CA PRO A 169 2.23 16.09 -10.08
C PRO A 169 1.58 15.02 -10.98
N LEU A 170 1.29 13.84 -10.42
CA LEU A 170 0.65 12.77 -11.19
C LEU A 170 -0.79 13.14 -11.57
N ARG A 171 -1.56 13.69 -10.62
CA ARG A 171 -2.94 14.13 -10.86
C ARG A 171 -2.98 15.31 -11.84
N GLU A 172 -2.11 16.30 -11.64
CA GLU A 172 -2.03 17.52 -12.44
C GLU A 172 -1.69 17.25 -13.91
N HIS A 173 -0.87 16.23 -14.16
CA HIS A 173 -0.46 15.85 -15.51
C HIS A 173 -1.19 14.60 -16.06
N GLY A 174 -2.29 14.17 -15.40
CA GLY A 174 -3.20 13.15 -15.91
C GLY A 174 -2.62 11.74 -15.94
N PHE A 175 -1.75 11.38 -14.98
CA PHE A 175 -1.28 10.00 -14.83
C PHE A 175 -2.35 9.14 -14.19
N GLU A 176 -2.94 8.26 -14.96
CA GLU A 176 -3.76 7.17 -14.44
C GLU A 176 -2.89 6.05 -13.90
N LYS A 177 -3.48 5.15 -13.11
CA LYS A 177 -2.73 4.09 -12.40
C LYS A 177 -1.86 3.23 -13.31
N ASP A 178 -2.36 2.88 -14.49
CA ASP A 178 -1.61 2.07 -15.45
C ASP A 178 -0.42 2.84 -16.03
N ALA A 179 -0.56 4.13 -16.28
CA ALA A 179 0.54 4.99 -16.70
C ALA A 179 1.62 5.11 -15.60
N VAL A 180 1.20 5.25 -14.33
CA VAL A 180 2.12 5.27 -13.19
C VAL A 180 2.95 3.98 -13.13
N ARG A 181 2.31 2.79 -13.29
CA ARG A 181 3.02 1.50 -13.29
C ARG A 181 4.02 1.38 -14.44
N ARG A 182 3.64 1.77 -15.67
CA ARG A 182 4.57 1.76 -16.81
C ARG A 182 5.76 2.70 -16.60
N VAL A 183 5.52 3.87 -16.02
CA VAL A 183 6.60 4.83 -15.71
C VAL A 183 7.50 4.30 -14.59
N ALA A 184 6.94 3.63 -13.58
CA ALA A 184 7.73 2.97 -12.55
C ALA A 184 8.62 1.86 -13.13
N ASP A 185 8.10 1.06 -14.03
CA ASP A 185 8.85 0.03 -14.75
C ASP A 185 9.96 0.64 -15.63
N TRP A 186 9.64 1.73 -16.33
CA TRP A 186 10.61 2.48 -17.13
C TRP A 186 11.76 3.05 -16.29
N TYR A 187 11.50 3.48 -15.04
CA TYR A 187 12.54 3.87 -14.08
C TYR A 187 13.23 2.67 -13.45
N GLY A 188 12.84 1.43 -13.75
CA GLY A 188 13.40 0.21 -13.16
C GLY A 188 13.06 0.04 -11.67
N LEU A 189 11.95 0.60 -11.20
CA LEU A 189 11.55 0.53 -9.80
C LEU A 189 10.90 -0.81 -9.47
N SER A 190 11.39 -1.50 -8.44
CA SER A 190 10.89 -2.80 -8.00
C SER A 190 9.44 -2.81 -7.53
N VAL A 191 8.80 -1.64 -7.40
CA VAL A 191 7.40 -1.46 -6.94
C VAL A 191 6.41 -1.28 -8.08
N ALA A 192 6.81 -1.40 -9.35
CA ALA A 192 5.92 -1.21 -10.51
C ALA A 192 4.66 -2.08 -10.42
N ASP A 193 4.80 -3.36 -10.05
CA ASP A 193 3.71 -4.32 -9.93
C ASP A 193 3.20 -4.50 -8.49
N LYS A 194 3.74 -3.74 -7.53
CA LYS A 194 3.34 -3.88 -6.12
C LYS A 194 1.86 -3.53 -5.96
N PRO A 195 1.06 -4.42 -5.33
CA PRO A 195 -0.31 -4.10 -4.96
C PRO A 195 -0.40 -2.89 -4.03
N SER A 196 -1.49 -2.12 -4.14
CA SER A 196 -1.74 -1.03 -3.20
C SER A 196 -1.99 -1.56 -1.80
N MET A 197 -1.18 -1.12 -0.83
CA MET A 197 -1.35 -1.50 0.57
C MET A 197 -2.07 -0.40 1.34
N ALA A 198 -3.15 -0.78 2.01
CA ALA A 198 -3.85 0.11 2.93
C ALA A 198 -3.17 0.11 4.31
N CYS A 199 -3.30 1.21 5.07
CA CYS A 199 -2.77 1.34 6.42
C CYS A 199 -3.41 0.32 7.40
N LEU A 200 -2.71 -0.03 8.49
CA LEU A 200 -3.21 -1.00 9.49
C LEU A 200 -4.56 -0.57 10.10
N SER A 201 -4.81 0.73 10.27
CA SER A 201 -6.08 1.23 10.81
C SER A 201 -7.29 0.85 9.95
N SER A 202 -7.10 0.56 8.65
CA SER A 202 -8.16 0.07 7.76
C SER A 202 -8.63 -1.35 8.11
N ARG A 203 -7.92 -2.06 8.99
CA ARG A 203 -8.31 -3.39 9.50
C ARG A 203 -9.20 -3.29 10.73
N ILE A 204 -9.35 -2.10 11.29
CA ILE A 204 -10.24 -1.84 12.42
C ILE A 204 -11.57 -1.33 11.86
N PRO A 205 -12.69 -2.03 12.10
CA PRO A 205 -14.02 -1.60 11.64
C PRO A 205 -14.38 -0.20 12.15
N THR A 206 -15.08 0.57 11.33
CA THR A 206 -15.61 1.88 11.72
C THR A 206 -16.45 1.77 12.99
N GLY A 207 -16.27 2.68 13.93
CA GLY A 207 -16.90 2.70 15.24
C GLY A 207 -16.19 1.90 16.32
N LEU A 208 -15.12 1.15 15.98
CA LEU A 208 -14.20 0.60 16.98
C LEU A 208 -12.97 1.47 17.09
N ALA A 209 -12.61 1.88 18.30
CA ALA A 209 -11.45 2.74 18.53
C ALA A 209 -10.15 2.13 17.97
N VAL A 210 -9.36 2.95 17.29
CA VAL A 210 -8.00 2.57 16.86
C VAL A 210 -7.07 2.67 18.06
N THR A 211 -6.44 1.55 18.44
CA THR A 211 -5.51 1.49 19.55
C THR A 211 -4.21 0.82 19.13
N GLU A 212 -3.11 1.12 19.83
CA GLU A 212 -1.81 0.50 19.59
C GLU A 212 -1.88 -1.02 19.68
N ASP A 213 -2.61 -1.54 20.69
CA ASP A 213 -2.77 -2.99 20.88
C ASP A 213 -3.46 -3.65 19.69
N ARG A 214 -4.54 -3.05 19.15
CA ARG A 214 -5.23 -3.58 17.97
C ARG A 214 -4.35 -3.52 16.73
N LEU A 215 -3.68 -2.41 16.49
CA LEU A 215 -2.76 -2.26 15.36
C LEU A 215 -1.62 -3.29 15.43
N SER A 216 -1.03 -3.47 16.61
CA SER A 216 0.04 -4.46 16.86
C SER A 216 -0.44 -5.90 16.63
N ARG A 217 -1.65 -6.26 17.11
CA ARG A 217 -2.22 -7.59 16.87
C ARG A 217 -2.44 -7.86 15.38
N VAL A 218 -3.02 -6.90 14.68
CA VAL A 218 -3.25 -6.99 13.23
C VAL A 218 -1.94 -7.16 12.47
N GLU A 219 -0.94 -6.34 12.75
CA GLU A 219 0.36 -6.42 12.08
C GLU A 219 1.02 -7.79 12.27
N LYS A 220 1.04 -8.29 13.53
CA LYS A 220 1.60 -9.62 13.84
C LYS A 220 0.83 -10.74 13.16
N ALA A 221 -0.49 -10.65 13.09
CA ALA A 221 -1.31 -11.63 12.41
C ALA A 221 -1.10 -11.64 10.90
N GLU A 222 -1.05 -10.45 10.27
CA GLU A 222 -0.74 -10.35 8.84
C GLU A 222 0.69 -10.81 8.51
N ALA A 223 1.66 -10.56 9.41
CA ALA A 223 3.02 -11.09 9.26
C ALA A 223 3.05 -12.62 9.33
N ALA A 224 2.23 -13.24 10.18
CA ALA A 224 2.12 -14.70 10.24
C ALA A 224 1.52 -15.27 8.95
N LEU A 225 0.42 -14.70 8.43
CA LEU A 225 -0.20 -15.15 7.18
C LEU A 225 0.78 -15.06 5.99
N ARG A 226 1.58 -14.00 5.93
CA ARG A 226 2.63 -13.86 4.91
C ARG A 226 3.67 -14.98 4.97
N GLN A 227 4.02 -15.43 6.19
CA GLN A 227 4.97 -16.56 6.37
C GLN A 227 4.38 -17.89 5.90
N TRP A 228 3.05 -18.05 5.90
CA TRP A 228 2.39 -19.23 5.32
C TRP A 228 2.25 -19.19 3.80
N GLY A 229 2.65 -18.09 3.16
CA GLY A 229 2.72 -18.00 1.70
C GLY A 229 1.53 -17.32 1.03
N PHE A 230 0.53 -16.86 1.78
CA PHE A 230 -0.57 -16.11 1.22
C PHE A 230 -0.09 -14.81 0.57
N SER A 231 -0.58 -14.52 -0.60
CA SER A 231 -0.18 -13.37 -1.42
C SER A 231 -1.09 -12.16 -1.19
N GLN A 232 -2.39 -12.36 -1.11
CA GLN A 232 -3.38 -11.31 -0.91
C GLN A 232 -4.31 -11.66 0.24
N PHE A 233 -4.15 -10.95 1.34
CA PHE A 233 -4.90 -11.23 2.57
C PHE A 233 -5.07 -9.98 3.43
N ARG A 234 -6.00 -10.07 4.39
CA ARG A 234 -6.18 -9.14 5.51
C ARG A 234 -6.57 -9.87 6.77
N VAL A 235 -6.16 -9.34 7.91
CA VAL A 235 -6.70 -9.74 9.20
C VAL A 235 -7.37 -8.53 9.83
N ARG A 236 -8.68 -8.58 10.03
CA ARG A 236 -9.43 -7.50 10.68
C ARG A 236 -9.68 -7.83 12.13
N ASP A 237 -9.53 -6.82 12.99
CA ASP A 237 -9.80 -6.92 14.44
C ASP A 237 -11.23 -6.42 14.73
N HIS A 238 -12.17 -7.33 14.90
CA HIS A 238 -13.53 -7.06 15.33
C HIS A 238 -13.66 -7.24 16.85
N ASP A 239 -12.97 -6.38 17.62
CA ASP A 239 -12.96 -6.39 19.09
C ASP A 239 -12.53 -7.73 19.70
N GLY A 240 -11.34 -8.20 19.27
CA GLY A 240 -10.78 -9.48 19.70
C GLY A 240 -11.15 -10.67 18.81
N LEU A 241 -12.07 -10.52 17.87
CA LEU A 241 -12.34 -11.49 16.82
C LEU A 241 -11.45 -11.19 15.60
N ALA A 242 -10.52 -12.07 15.26
CA ALA A 242 -9.78 -12.02 14.01
C ALA A 242 -10.67 -12.52 12.86
N ARG A 243 -10.98 -11.66 11.88
CA ARG A 243 -11.59 -12.05 10.61
C ARG A 243 -10.50 -12.06 9.53
N ILE A 244 -10.17 -13.25 9.05
CA ILE A 244 -9.18 -13.49 8.02
C ILE A 244 -9.87 -13.42 6.66
N GLU A 245 -9.35 -12.60 5.76
CA GLU A 245 -9.74 -12.51 4.35
C GLU A 245 -8.53 -12.92 3.52
N VAL A 246 -8.69 -13.87 2.60
CA VAL A 246 -7.65 -14.29 1.64
C VAL A 246 -8.17 -14.17 0.22
N ALA A 247 -7.29 -14.13 -0.78
CA ALA A 247 -7.72 -14.14 -2.18
C ALA A 247 -8.62 -15.35 -2.46
N SER A 248 -9.59 -15.20 -3.35
CA SER A 248 -10.56 -16.28 -3.67
C SER A 248 -9.86 -17.55 -4.15
N GLU A 249 -8.76 -17.39 -4.88
CA GLU A 249 -7.93 -18.47 -5.39
C GLU A 249 -7.19 -19.23 -4.27
N GLU A 250 -6.91 -18.56 -3.15
CA GLU A 250 -6.18 -19.10 -1.99
C GLU A 250 -7.14 -19.66 -0.92
N LEU A 251 -8.46 -19.56 -1.12
CA LEU A 251 -9.45 -19.97 -0.13
C LEU A 251 -9.38 -21.46 0.19
N SER A 252 -9.11 -22.30 -0.81
CA SER A 252 -8.95 -23.76 -0.61
C SER A 252 -7.76 -24.10 0.30
N GLU A 253 -6.68 -23.35 0.22
CA GLU A 253 -5.50 -23.51 1.09
C GLU A 253 -5.81 -23.05 2.50
N ALA A 254 -6.61 -21.96 2.65
CA ALA A 254 -7.05 -21.44 3.94
C ALA A 254 -8.06 -22.37 4.67
N LEU A 255 -8.69 -23.30 3.96
CA LEU A 255 -9.58 -24.34 4.51
C LEU A 255 -8.85 -25.65 4.85
N ASP A 256 -7.55 -25.74 4.58
CA ASP A 256 -6.74 -26.90 4.97
C ASP A 256 -6.73 -27.07 6.49
N THR A 257 -6.90 -28.31 6.95
CA THR A 257 -7.02 -28.61 8.39
C THR A 257 -5.78 -28.23 9.18
N ASP A 258 -4.59 -28.46 8.62
CA ASP A 258 -3.32 -28.15 9.30
C ASP A 258 -3.13 -26.63 9.41
N PHE A 259 -3.48 -25.90 8.34
CA PHE A 259 -3.50 -24.45 8.37
C PHE A 259 -4.49 -23.91 9.42
N VAL A 260 -5.74 -24.39 9.43
CA VAL A 260 -6.78 -23.95 10.39
C VAL A 260 -6.32 -24.15 11.83
N ILE A 261 -5.68 -25.28 12.14
CA ILE A 261 -5.14 -25.54 13.49
C ILE A 261 -4.01 -24.57 13.84
N ALA A 262 -3.05 -24.41 12.92
CA ALA A 262 -1.87 -23.59 13.13
C ALA A 262 -2.22 -22.10 13.23
N VAL A 263 -3.08 -21.58 12.33
CA VAL A 263 -3.49 -20.16 12.34
C VAL A 263 -4.27 -19.81 13.59
N ARG A 264 -5.22 -20.68 14.01
CA ARG A 264 -5.96 -20.49 15.25
C ARG A 264 -5.02 -20.39 16.45
N GLN A 265 -4.08 -21.32 16.58
CA GLN A 265 -3.13 -21.29 17.68
C GLN A 265 -2.31 -20.00 17.66
N ARG A 266 -1.75 -19.65 16.50
CA ARG A 266 -0.88 -18.49 16.35
C ARG A 266 -1.60 -17.18 16.64
N LEU A 267 -2.82 -16.99 16.13
CA LEU A 267 -3.58 -15.75 16.35
C LEU A 267 -4.06 -15.64 17.81
N THR A 268 -4.38 -16.76 18.47
CA THR A 268 -4.68 -16.77 19.91
C THR A 268 -3.45 -16.38 20.74
N GLU A 269 -2.25 -16.87 20.40
CA GLU A 269 -0.99 -16.45 21.05
C GLU A 269 -0.71 -14.95 20.85
N ILE A 270 -1.12 -14.38 19.72
CA ILE A 270 -1.01 -12.93 19.43
C ILE A 270 -1.99 -12.11 20.28
N GLY A 271 -3.06 -12.71 20.79
CA GLY A 271 -4.03 -12.09 21.69
C GLY A 271 -5.43 -11.88 21.08
N PHE A 272 -5.81 -12.65 20.05
CA PHE A 272 -7.19 -12.73 19.62
C PHE A 272 -7.95 -13.80 20.43
N ASP A 273 -9.19 -13.49 20.81
CA ASP A 273 -10.07 -14.43 21.53
C ASP A 273 -10.67 -15.47 20.59
N HIS A 274 -10.99 -15.05 19.39
CA HIS A 274 -11.60 -15.87 18.35
C HIS A 274 -10.95 -15.63 16.98
N VAL A 275 -10.98 -16.67 16.14
CA VAL A 275 -10.43 -16.62 14.77
C VAL A 275 -11.48 -17.17 13.82
N THR A 276 -11.77 -16.45 12.76
CA THR A 276 -12.72 -16.83 11.71
C THR A 276 -12.13 -16.55 10.33
N LEU A 277 -12.57 -17.32 9.33
CA LEU A 277 -12.27 -17.11 7.93
C LEU A 277 -13.51 -16.50 7.26
N ASP A 278 -13.34 -15.44 6.50
CA ASP A 278 -14.38 -14.86 5.67
C ASP A 278 -14.49 -15.65 4.36
N LEU A 279 -15.62 -16.29 4.15
CA LEU A 279 -15.86 -17.12 2.96
C LEU A 279 -16.09 -16.29 1.69
N HIS A 280 -16.33 -14.99 1.80
CA HIS A 280 -16.34 -14.09 0.64
C HIS A 280 -14.93 -13.76 0.14
N GLY A 281 -13.91 -14.11 0.94
CA GLY A 281 -12.52 -13.80 0.62
C GLY A 281 -12.17 -12.32 0.73
N TYR A 282 -11.07 -11.95 0.12
CA TYR A 282 -10.54 -10.58 0.12
C TYR A 282 -11.40 -9.67 -0.76
N GLN A 283 -11.95 -8.61 -0.17
CA GLN A 283 -12.71 -7.58 -0.88
C GLN A 283 -12.18 -6.18 -0.54
N THR A 284 -12.08 -5.34 -1.57
CA THR A 284 -11.72 -3.93 -1.38
C THR A 284 -12.92 -3.16 -0.84
N GLY A 285 -12.74 -2.35 0.24
CA GLY A 285 -13.80 -1.48 0.77
C GLY A 285 -14.77 -2.12 1.77
N SER A 286 -14.58 -3.38 2.19
CA SER A 286 -15.51 -4.16 3.04
C SER A 286 -15.65 -3.66 4.51
N VAL A 287 -15.07 -2.53 4.90
CA VAL A 287 -15.17 -1.94 6.27
C VAL A 287 -16.13 -0.78 6.39
N SER A 288 -16.61 -0.21 5.28
CA SER A 288 -17.51 0.93 5.31
C SER A 288 -18.97 0.47 5.48
N PRO A 289 -19.77 1.02 6.41
CA PRO A 289 -21.20 0.75 6.46
C PRO A 289 -21.85 1.23 5.15
N GLY A 290 -22.43 0.31 4.39
CA GLY A 290 -23.14 0.62 3.14
C GLY A 290 -22.26 0.63 1.87
N GLY A 291 -21.04 0.12 1.92
CA GLY A 291 -20.29 -0.19 0.72
C GLY A 291 -21.04 -1.25 -0.10
N GLU A 292 -21.55 -0.86 -1.27
CA GLU A 292 -22.06 -1.82 -2.24
C GLU A 292 -20.88 -2.74 -2.59
N THR A 293 -21.03 -4.02 -2.25
CA THR A 293 -20.10 -5.04 -2.74
C THR A 293 -20.30 -5.10 -4.24
N GLU A 294 -19.32 -4.62 -5.02
CA GLU A 294 -19.22 -5.07 -6.41
C GLU A 294 -19.07 -6.58 -6.34
N THR A 295 -20.17 -7.28 -6.55
CA THR A 295 -20.14 -8.70 -6.76
C THR A 295 -19.41 -8.90 -8.07
N ASP A 296 -18.17 -9.38 -7.97
CA ASP A 296 -17.48 -9.96 -9.11
C ASP A 296 -18.40 -11.03 -9.69
N SER A 297 -18.95 -10.74 -10.88
CA SER A 297 -19.73 -11.68 -11.66
C SER A 297 -18.79 -12.68 -12.33
N GLY A 298 -17.88 -13.27 -11.54
CA GLY A 298 -17.10 -14.42 -11.90
C GLY A 298 -18.05 -15.58 -12.16
N ASP A 299 -17.96 -16.16 -13.34
CA ASP A 299 -18.65 -17.35 -13.82
C ASP A 299 -18.25 -18.59 -12.98
N GLY A 300 -18.56 -18.52 -11.68
CA GLY A 300 -18.47 -19.67 -10.77
C GLY A 300 -19.58 -20.67 -11.10
N PRO A 301 -19.38 -21.96 -10.86
CA PRO A 301 -20.41 -22.95 -11.11
C PRO A 301 -21.69 -22.57 -10.36
N VAL A 302 -22.79 -22.38 -11.12
CA VAL A 302 -24.12 -22.18 -10.58
C VAL A 302 -24.43 -23.39 -9.70
N VAL A 303 -24.46 -23.18 -8.39
CA VAL A 303 -24.82 -24.22 -7.43
C VAL A 303 -26.36 -24.31 -7.43
N GLU A 304 -26.94 -24.71 -8.56
CA GLU A 304 -28.29 -25.26 -8.59
C GLU A 304 -28.20 -26.67 -8.02
N ASP A 305 -29.00 -26.94 -6.99
CA ASP A 305 -29.30 -28.27 -6.42
C ASP A 305 -28.38 -28.91 -5.36
N VAL A 306 -27.70 -28.17 -4.51
CA VAL A 306 -27.06 -28.81 -3.34
C VAL A 306 -27.98 -28.92 -2.12
N PHE A 307 -29.13 -28.24 -2.09
CA PHE A 307 -30.04 -28.23 -0.92
C PHE A 307 -31.32 -29.07 -1.07
N GLU A 308 -31.52 -29.83 -2.16
CA GLU A 308 -32.58 -30.85 -2.27
C GLU A 308 -32.10 -32.24 -1.85
N THR A 309 -31.64 -32.40 -0.63
CA THR A 309 -31.60 -33.74 -0.01
C THR A 309 -32.35 -33.73 1.32
N SER A 310 -33.66 -34.03 1.21
CA SER A 310 -34.47 -34.84 2.08
C SER A 310 -33.98 -35.00 3.53
N TYR A 311 -34.56 -34.21 4.44
CA TYR A 311 -34.75 -34.66 5.81
C TYR A 311 -35.80 -35.79 5.78
N PRO A 312 -35.50 -36.99 6.27
CA PRO A 312 -36.53 -37.99 6.45
C PRO A 312 -37.52 -37.49 7.53
N SER A 313 -38.80 -37.39 7.16
CA SER A 313 -39.88 -37.18 8.09
C SER A 313 -39.95 -38.36 9.05
N THR A 314 -39.62 -38.13 10.31
CA THR A 314 -39.93 -39.07 11.40
C THR A 314 -41.40 -38.97 11.73
N GLU A 315 -42.17 -40.03 11.39
CA GLU A 315 -43.45 -40.36 12.03
C GLU A 315 -43.20 -40.86 13.46
#